data_b79f087798cc7861c8945f610fc3fa5e
#
_entry.id   b79f087798cc7861c8945f610fc3fa5e
#
_cell.length_a   1.000
_cell.length_b   1.000
_cell.length_c   1.000
_cell.angle_alpha   90.00
_cell.angle_beta   90.00
_cell.angle_gamma   90.00
#
_symmetry.space_group_name_H-M   'P 1'
#
loop_
_entity.id
_entity.type
_entity.pdbx_description
1 polymer ?
#
loop_
_entity_poly.entity_id
_entity_poly.type
_entity_poly.pdbx_seq_one_letter_code
_entity_poly.pdbx_strand_id
1 'polypeptide(L)'
;MTPRTKLLQRTTRLIQAAALALAALAALLVQAPTAAAVDMCGYQVGGDILIAYNATGGKGGPLGCPTTDELVTPDGAGRYNHFTGGSIYWTAQTGAHPVWGAIRDKWAALGWETGKLGYPTSGELTNPDGTGKRQTFQGGTVYWHPSYGAHPVWGKIGELWGQYGWEGGAFGYPTSDEQWDESYKSIYQRYSKNNLVLFWSAGNGVEGCTGECVGYSGTTGTDWFRELRVEIPYGTSNVVVRAFPTEAGFINARTDFQGGWYQMWSLAPYPNDVSQTEHNSLYEQYACHAKFADQLLPGEWNTGVSFDLESWRSDIGMEDATSLTKFLSHHCEWD
;
A
#
# COMPACT_ATOMS: atom_id res chain seq x y z
N MET A 1 66.58 17.15 -28.82
CA MET A 1 65.17 17.09 -28.40
C MET A 1 64.37 17.92 -29.38
N THR A 2 63.50 17.29 -30.15
CA THR A 2 62.70 17.94 -31.18
C THR A 2 61.61 18.83 -30.58
N PRO A 3 61.15 19.87 -31.27
CA PRO A 3 60.07 20.77 -30.76
C PRO A 3 58.80 20.04 -30.33
N ARG A 4 58.50 18.88 -30.94
CA ARG A 4 57.35 18.03 -30.60
C ARG A 4 57.41 17.44 -29.18
N THR A 5 58.62 17.04 -28.69
CA THR A 5 58.79 16.48 -27.36
C THR A 5 58.58 17.52 -26.25
N LYS A 6 58.92 18.78 -26.49
CA LYS A 6 58.68 19.88 -25.53
C LYS A 6 57.20 20.26 -25.43
N LEU A 7 56.47 20.14 -26.53
CA LEU A 7 55.02 20.44 -26.56
C LEU A 7 54.22 19.36 -25.81
N LEU A 8 54.55 18.09 -26.02
CA LEU A 8 53.94 16.95 -25.31
C LEU A 8 54.18 17.01 -23.78
N GLN A 9 55.40 17.38 -23.37
CA GLN A 9 55.71 17.53 -21.94
C GLN A 9 54.98 18.71 -21.28
N ARG A 10 54.73 19.79 -22.03
CA ARG A 10 53.92 20.95 -21.53
C ARG A 10 52.44 20.61 -21.40
N THR A 11 51.85 19.91 -22.36
CA THR A 11 50.45 19.46 -22.27
C THR A 11 50.22 18.48 -21.16
N THR A 12 51.12 17.51 -20.94
CA THR A 12 50.99 16.55 -19.82
C THR A 12 51.08 17.26 -18.46
N ARG A 13 51.99 18.25 -18.31
CA ARG A 13 52.08 19.01 -17.05
C ARG A 13 50.84 19.88 -16.80
N LEU A 14 50.22 20.46 -17.83
CA LEU A 14 49.00 21.26 -17.70
C LEU A 14 47.80 20.37 -17.33
N ILE A 15 47.71 19.18 -17.90
CA ILE A 15 46.63 18.21 -17.56
C ILE A 15 46.80 17.70 -16.12
N GLN A 16 48.04 17.42 -15.68
CA GLN A 16 48.29 17.02 -14.29
C GLN A 16 48.04 18.14 -13.29
N ALA A 17 48.37 19.39 -13.62
CA ALA A 17 48.05 20.54 -12.77
C ALA A 17 46.56 20.84 -12.70
N ALA A 18 45.82 20.65 -13.79
CA ALA A 18 44.34 20.81 -13.82
C ALA A 18 43.65 19.66 -13.03
N ALA A 19 44.16 18.42 -13.12
CA ALA A 19 43.64 17.28 -12.36
C ALA A 19 43.88 17.44 -10.84
N LEU A 20 45.05 17.94 -10.45
CA LEU A 20 45.36 18.26 -9.04
C LEU A 20 44.52 19.44 -8.51
N ALA A 21 44.26 20.45 -9.32
CA ALA A 21 43.40 21.57 -8.94
C ALA A 21 41.94 21.16 -8.81
N LEU A 22 41.43 20.27 -9.68
CA LEU A 22 40.10 19.66 -9.58
C LEU A 22 39.97 18.72 -8.35
N ALA A 23 41.01 17.95 -8.04
CA ALA A 23 41.02 17.12 -6.84
C ALA A 23 41.12 17.97 -5.56
N ALA A 24 41.85 19.10 -5.57
CA ALA A 24 41.85 20.04 -4.44
C ALA A 24 40.55 20.82 -4.29
N LEU A 25 39.84 21.13 -5.40
CA LEU A 25 38.49 21.74 -5.38
C LEU A 25 37.43 20.74 -4.90
N ALA A 26 37.55 19.46 -5.24
CA ALA A 26 36.68 18.40 -4.74
C ALA A 26 36.91 18.12 -3.23
N ALA A 27 38.10 18.36 -2.72
CA ALA A 27 38.39 18.27 -1.27
C ALA A 27 37.91 19.50 -0.48
N LEU A 28 37.54 20.59 -1.16
CA LEU A 28 36.90 21.78 -0.60
C LEU A 28 35.37 21.73 -0.73
N LEU A 29 34.80 20.59 -1.12
CA LEU A 29 33.37 20.32 -0.90
C LEU A 29 33.13 20.31 0.60
N VAL A 30 32.73 21.50 1.03
CA VAL A 30 32.13 21.87 2.30
C VAL A 30 31.67 20.61 3.06
N GLN A 31 32.51 20.14 3.97
CA GLN A 31 31.99 19.49 5.15
C GLN A 31 31.15 20.57 5.83
N ALA A 32 29.81 20.48 5.64
CA ALA A 32 28.92 21.22 6.52
C ALA A 32 29.43 20.96 7.95
N PRO A 33 29.63 22.01 8.78
CA PRO A 33 30.13 21.80 10.13
C PRO A 33 29.19 20.80 10.78
N THR A 34 29.66 19.58 11.04
CA THR A 34 28.94 18.64 11.90
C THR A 34 28.77 19.38 13.20
N ALA A 35 27.54 19.70 13.57
CA ALA A 35 27.27 20.38 14.84
C ALA A 35 28.01 19.56 15.91
N ALA A 36 28.89 20.24 16.67
CA ALA A 36 29.64 19.58 17.72
C ALA A 36 28.66 18.90 18.68
N ALA A 37 29.00 17.72 19.16
CA ALA A 37 28.17 17.04 20.16
C ALA A 37 28.06 17.91 21.42
N VAL A 38 26.86 17.99 21.95
CA VAL A 38 26.52 18.82 23.13
C VAL A 38 26.01 17.89 24.22
N ASP A 39 26.45 18.12 25.45
CA ASP A 39 25.88 17.44 26.61
C ASP A 39 24.42 17.88 26.84
N MET A 40 23.52 16.91 26.76
CA MET A 40 22.10 17.08 27.05
C MET A 40 21.70 16.09 28.15
N CYS A 41 21.43 16.60 29.36
CA CYS A 41 21.05 15.74 30.49
C CYS A 41 22.10 14.66 30.85
N GLY A 42 23.39 14.88 30.57
CA GLY A 42 24.47 13.92 30.83
C GLY A 42 24.77 12.97 29.69
N TYR A 43 24.19 13.15 28.49
CA TYR A 43 24.44 12.36 27.30
C TYR A 43 24.82 13.24 26.11
N GLN A 44 25.63 12.70 25.22
CA GLN A 44 26.10 13.40 24.03
C GLN A 44 25.11 13.27 22.87
N VAL A 45 24.67 14.40 22.33
CA VAL A 45 23.85 14.49 21.13
C VAL A 45 24.52 15.41 20.13
N GLY A 46 24.77 14.97 18.91
CA GLY A 46 25.51 15.74 17.92
C GLY A 46 24.91 15.76 16.52
N GLY A 47 25.56 16.49 15.61
CA GLY A 47 25.25 16.49 14.19
C GLY A 47 23.78 16.79 13.86
N ASP A 48 23.28 16.09 12.83
CA ASP A 48 21.90 16.23 12.37
C ASP A 48 20.88 15.73 13.42
N ILE A 49 21.28 14.79 14.28
CA ILE A 49 20.42 14.33 15.39
C ILE A 49 20.16 15.46 16.36
N LEU A 50 21.16 16.28 16.72
CA LEU A 50 20.97 17.44 17.56
C LEU A 50 20.07 18.49 16.91
N ILE A 51 20.21 18.70 15.61
CA ILE A 51 19.36 19.62 14.84
C ILE A 51 17.88 19.14 14.91
N ALA A 52 17.63 17.87 14.60
CA ALA A 52 16.31 17.27 14.67
C ALA A 52 15.73 17.30 16.10
N TYR A 53 16.55 17.01 17.12
CA TYR A 53 16.16 17.09 18.52
C TYR A 53 15.70 18.48 18.92
N ASN A 54 16.47 19.51 18.57
CA ASN A 54 16.11 20.89 18.84
C ASN A 54 14.84 21.34 18.11
N ALA A 55 14.65 20.87 16.86
CA ALA A 55 13.44 21.14 16.06
C ALA A 55 12.17 20.54 16.69
N THR A 56 12.30 19.47 17.50
CA THR A 56 11.17 18.90 18.26
C THR A 56 10.95 19.54 19.65
N GLY A 57 11.67 20.61 19.96
CA GLY A 57 11.57 21.32 21.24
C GLY A 57 12.57 20.86 22.30
N GLY A 58 13.56 20.05 21.93
CA GLY A 58 14.63 19.57 22.79
C GLY A 58 14.09 18.84 24.05
N LYS A 59 14.70 19.07 25.22
CA LYS A 59 14.28 18.45 26.50
C LYS A 59 12.86 18.81 26.95
N GLY A 60 12.31 19.89 26.43
CA GLY A 60 10.95 20.33 26.73
C GLY A 60 9.90 19.78 25.74
N GLY A 61 10.35 19.18 24.67
CA GLY A 61 9.50 18.58 23.63
C GLY A 61 9.11 17.12 23.93
N PRO A 62 8.42 16.46 23.00
CA PRO A 62 7.90 15.11 23.18
C PRO A 62 9.00 14.05 23.39
N LEU A 63 10.23 14.28 22.94
CA LEU A 63 11.34 13.37 23.12
C LEU A 63 11.90 13.38 24.56
N GLY A 64 11.86 14.52 25.26
CA GLY A 64 12.43 14.66 26.58
C GLY A 64 13.97 14.60 26.59
N CYS A 65 14.58 14.13 27.67
CA CYS A 65 16.02 13.97 27.76
C CYS A 65 16.51 12.74 27.01
N PRO A 66 17.72 12.79 26.38
CA PRO A 66 18.37 11.59 25.88
C PRO A 66 18.66 10.60 27.01
N THR A 67 18.69 9.31 26.68
CA THR A 67 18.99 8.20 27.59
C THR A 67 20.21 7.39 27.13
N THR A 68 20.77 7.76 25.98
CA THR A 68 22.03 7.21 25.45
C THR A 68 22.86 8.33 24.84
N ASP A 69 24.16 8.13 24.76
CA ASP A 69 25.01 8.82 23.79
C ASP A 69 24.60 8.43 22.37
N GLU A 70 25.17 9.09 21.35
CA GLU A 70 25.01 8.69 19.97
C GLU A 70 25.61 7.30 19.73
N LEU A 71 24.79 6.38 19.21
CA LEU A 71 25.15 5.00 18.94
C LEU A 71 25.15 4.74 17.42
N VAL A 72 25.96 3.77 17.00
CA VAL A 72 25.94 3.23 15.62
C VAL A 72 24.82 2.22 15.54
N THR A 73 24.05 2.26 14.45
CA THR A 73 23.00 1.26 14.18
C THR A 73 23.60 -0.14 13.95
N PRO A 74 22.89 -1.23 14.26
CA PRO A 74 23.37 -2.60 14.06
C PRO A 74 23.88 -2.92 12.65
N ASP A 75 23.30 -2.32 11.61
CA ASP A 75 23.73 -2.47 10.21
C ASP A 75 24.97 -1.64 9.85
N GLY A 76 25.43 -0.76 10.78
CA GLY A 76 26.56 0.12 10.59
C GLY A 76 26.34 1.31 9.64
N ALA A 77 25.14 1.45 9.07
CA ALA A 77 24.83 2.48 8.07
C ALA A 77 24.37 3.81 8.68
N GLY A 78 23.88 3.79 9.91
CA GLY A 78 23.28 4.94 10.56
C GLY A 78 23.81 5.24 11.96
N ARG A 79 23.21 6.27 12.56
CA ARG A 79 23.39 6.72 13.93
C ARG A 79 22.05 6.93 14.61
N TYR A 80 22.01 6.80 15.91
CA TYR A 80 20.81 7.09 16.67
C TYR A 80 21.10 7.48 18.13
N ASN A 81 20.16 8.21 18.72
CA ASN A 81 20.03 8.38 20.18
C ASN A 81 18.64 7.91 20.62
N HIS A 82 18.60 7.29 21.78
CA HIS A 82 17.35 7.10 22.50
C HIS A 82 17.09 8.27 23.43
N PHE A 83 15.81 8.57 23.61
CA PHE A 83 15.29 9.60 24.48
C PHE A 83 14.17 9.01 25.36
N THR A 84 13.79 9.71 26.42
CA THR A 84 12.72 9.24 27.32
C THR A 84 11.38 9.06 26.61
N GLY A 85 11.07 9.85 25.57
CA GLY A 85 9.83 9.80 24.81
C GLY A 85 9.94 9.18 23.42
N GLY A 86 11.14 8.77 22.97
CA GLY A 86 11.30 8.27 21.62
C GLY A 86 12.74 8.01 21.22
N SER A 87 13.03 8.14 19.94
CA SER A 87 14.37 7.98 19.37
C SER A 87 14.54 8.90 18.17
N ILE A 88 15.78 9.25 17.83
CA ILE A 88 16.10 9.86 16.53
C ILE A 88 17.07 8.94 15.83
N TYR A 89 16.78 8.62 14.59
CA TYR A 89 17.65 7.84 13.70
C TYR A 89 18.10 8.69 12.54
N TRP A 90 19.33 8.49 12.14
CA TRP A 90 19.97 9.21 11.06
C TRP A 90 20.73 8.27 10.12
N THR A 91 20.62 8.54 8.83
CA THR A 91 21.56 8.07 7.82
C THR A 91 21.92 9.19 6.86
N ALA A 92 23.02 9.06 6.13
CA ALA A 92 23.39 10.04 5.10
C ALA A 92 22.34 10.16 3.98
N GLN A 93 21.52 9.13 3.79
CA GLN A 93 20.48 9.06 2.76
C GLN A 93 19.17 9.67 3.20
N THR A 94 18.74 9.42 4.44
CA THR A 94 17.43 9.82 4.94
C THR A 94 17.46 11.14 5.72
N GLY A 95 18.61 11.52 6.28
CA GLY A 95 18.71 12.56 7.30
C GLY A 95 18.29 12.03 8.69
N ALA A 96 18.15 12.96 9.65
CA ALA A 96 17.76 12.64 11.01
C ALA A 96 16.24 12.81 11.22
N HIS A 97 15.58 11.74 11.65
CA HIS A 97 14.14 11.72 11.87
C HIS A 97 13.78 11.19 13.24
N PRO A 98 12.95 11.91 14.00
CA PRO A 98 12.42 11.45 15.27
C PRO A 98 11.31 10.41 15.06
N VAL A 99 11.25 9.41 15.92
CA VAL A 99 10.20 8.40 15.99
C VAL A 99 9.77 8.21 17.43
N TRP A 100 8.46 8.25 17.70
CA TRP A 100 7.92 8.11 19.06
C TRP A 100 6.56 7.40 19.09
N GLY A 101 6.07 7.14 20.31
CA GLY A 101 4.74 6.58 20.53
C GLY A 101 4.47 5.28 19.81
N ALA A 102 3.20 5.03 19.48
CA ALA A 102 2.76 3.78 18.87
C ALA A 102 3.39 3.49 17.50
N ILE A 103 3.77 4.51 16.74
CA ILE A 103 4.49 4.33 15.47
C ILE A 103 5.88 3.75 15.73
N ARG A 104 6.59 4.28 16.74
CA ARG A 104 7.90 3.73 17.15
C ARG A 104 7.78 2.29 17.63
N ASP A 105 6.77 2.01 18.47
CA ASP A 105 6.56 0.67 19.01
C ASP A 105 6.24 -0.35 17.92
N LYS A 106 5.44 0.04 16.92
CA LYS A 106 5.17 -0.78 15.75
C LYS A 106 6.43 -1.03 14.91
N TRP A 107 7.23 0.02 14.65
CA TRP A 107 8.49 -0.10 13.94
C TRP A 107 9.49 -1.00 14.67
N ALA A 108 9.55 -0.89 16.00
CA ALA A 108 10.33 -1.78 16.84
C ALA A 108 9.91 -3.25 16.69
N ALA A 109 8.60 -3.52 16.75
CA ALA A 109 8.05 -4.87 16.58
C ALA A 109 8.34 -5.46 15.18
N LEU A 110 8.56 -4.61 14.18
CA LEU A 110 8.92 -4.99 12.80
C LEU A 110 10.43 -5.08 12.56
N GLY A 111 11.27 -4.96 13.60
CA GLY A 111 12.72 -5.16 13.51
C GLY A 111 13.52 -3.89 13.26
N TRP A 112 12.99 -2.72 13.60
CA TRP A 112 13.66 -1.42 13.49
C TRP A 112 14.15 -1.14 12.06
N GLU A 113 15.32 -0.48 11.92
CA GLU A 113 15.96 -0.14 10.64
C GLU A 113 16.40 -1.35 9.82
N THR A 114 16.59 -2.51 10.45
CA THR A 114 16.95 -3.76 9.77
C THR A 114 15.74 -4.55 9.29
N GLY A 115 14.53 -4.16 9.71
CA GLY A 115 13.28 -4.75 9.28
C GLY A 115 12.80 -4.26 7.91
N LYS A 116 11.64 -4.73 7.48
CA LYS A 116 11.06 -4.41 6.16
C LYS A 116 10.84 -2.91 5.92
N LEU A 117 10.61 -2.13 6.99
CA LEU A 117 10.41 -0.69 6.87
C LEU A 117 11.72 0.09 6.60
N GLY A 118 12.86 -0.41 7.05
CA GLY A 118 14.11 0.37 6.97
C GLY A 118 14.10 1.60 7.86
N TYR A 119 14.87 2.61 7.50
CA TYR A 119 14.99 3.87 8.23
C TYR A 119 13.80 4.81 8.01
N PRO A 120 13.45 5.64 9.01
CA PRO A 120 12.46 6.70 8.83
C PRO A 120 12.95 7.72 7.80
N THR A 121 12.04 8.21 6.96
CA THR A 121 12.29 9.22 5.92
C THR A 121 11.51 10.52 6.16
N SER A 122 10.71 10.56 7.23
CA SER A 122 10.04 11.76 7.72
C SER A 122 9.96 11.75 9.25
N GLY A 123 9.61 12.88 9.85
CA GLY A 123 9.02 12.91 11.18
C GLY A 123 7.56 12.45 11.16
N GLU A 124 6.90 12.43 12.31
CA GLU A 124 5.47 12.16 12.40
C GLU A 124 4.65 13.28 11.74
N LEU A 125 3.73 12.91 10.88
CA LEU A 125 2.82 13.80 10.17
C LEU A 125 1.39 13.59 10.66
N THR A 126 0.65 14.68 10.81
CA THR A 126 -0.80 14.60 11.08
C THR A 126 -1.54 14.38 9.78
N ASN A 127 -2.48 13.46 9.76
CA ASN A 127 -3.31 13.18 8.59
C ASN A 127 -4.35 14.29 8.38
N PRO A 128 -4.91 14.42 7.16
CA PRO A 128 -5.88 15.49 6.83
C PRO A 128 -7.13 15.53 7.72
N ASP A 129 -7.51 14.41 8.34
CA ASP A 129 -8.63 14.33 9.29
C ASP A 129 -8.32 15.01 10.65
N GLY A 130 -7.08 15.46 10.87
CA GLY A 130 -6.62 16.10 12.10
C GLY A 130 -6.42 15.15 13.29
N THR A 131 -6.79 13.87 13.16
CA THR A 131 -6.77 12.89 14.26
C THR A 131 -5.65 11.86 14.07
N GLY A 132 -5.61 11.21 12.93
CA GLY A 132 -4.62 10.19 12.61
C GLY A 132 -3.23 10.76 12.40
N LYS A 133 -2.25 9.89 12.55
CA LYS A 133 -0.83 10.20 12.33
C LYS A 133 -0.25 9.19 11.34
N ARG A 134 0.80 9.61 10.66
CA ARG A 134 1.61 8.72 9.83
C ARG A 134 3.07 9.10 9.88
N GLN A 135 3.91 8.15 9.58
CA GLN A 135 5.33 8.37 9.37
C GLN A 135 5.83 7.50 8.24
N THR A 136 6.59 8.10 7.32
CA THR A 136 7.18 7.39 6.18
C THR A 136 8.53 6.80 6.54
N PHE A 137 8.81 5.64 5.96
CA PHE A 137 10.04 4.88 6.06
C PHE A 137 10.50 4.48 4.66
N GLN A 138 11.71 3.97 4.52
CA GLN A 138 12.25 3.54 3.23
C GLN A 138 11.39 2.47 2.55
N GLY A 139 10.82 1.53 3.31
CA GLY A 139 10.06 0.39 2.80
C GLY A 139 8.53 0.54 2.90
N GLY A 140 8.01 1.66 3.37
CA GLY A 140 6.56 1.88 3.52
C GLY A 140 6.21 3.03 4.46
N THR A 141 4.97 3.04 4.91
CA THR A 141 4.45 4.07 5.83
C THR A 141 3.73 3.38 6.99
N VAL A 142 3.95 3.84 8.21
CA VAL A 142 3.13 3.43 9.36
C VAL A 142 2.06 4.48 9.58
N TYR A 143 0.81 4.03 9.59
CA TYR A 143 -0.37 4.84 9.93
C TYR A 143 -0.81 4.51 11.35
N TRP A 144 -1.17 5.52 12.10
CA TRP A 144 -1.73 5.39 13.43
C TRP A 144 -3.05 6.14 13.56
N HIS A 145 -3.99 5.51 14.25
CA HIS A 145 -5.25 6.15 14.64
C HIS A 145 -5.62 5.69 16.05
N PRO A 146 -6.20 6.55 16.92
CA PRO A 146 -6.51 6.18 18.31
C PRO A 146 -7.48 4.99 18.44
N SER A 147 -8.36 4.80 17.45
CA SER A 147 -9.33 3.69 17.44
C SER A 147 -8.77 2.39 16.88
N TYR A 148 -7.70 2.44 16.08
CA TYR A 148 -7.23 1.27 15.32
C TYR A 148 -5.79 0.88 15.64
N GLY A 149 -5.02 1.74 16.31
CA GLY A 149 -3.59 1.49 16.56
C GLY A 149 -2.68 1.89 15.40
N ALA A 150 -1.46 1.37 15.43
CA ALA A 150 -0.44 1.63 14.42
C ALA A 150 -0.27 0.42 13.50
N HIS A 151 -0.39 0.63 12.20
CA HIS A 151 -0.29 -0.42 11.18
C HIS A 151 0.60 0.03 10.01
N PRO A 152 1.53 -0.83 9.55
CA PRO A 152 2.34 -0.55 8.37
C PRO A 152 1.53 -0.78 7.10
N VAL A 153 1.81 0.01 6.08
CA VAL A 153 1.28 -0.16 4.73
C VAL A 153 2.44 -0.06 3.74
N TRP A 154 2.56 -1.03 2.85
CA TRP A 154 3.62 -1.11 1.85
C TRP A 154 3.19 -1.89 0.60
N GLY A 155 4.08 -1.95 -0.41
CA GLY A 155 3.91 -2.79 -1.60
C GLY A 155 2.59 -2.58 -2.34
N LYS A 156 2.10 -3.64 -2.97
CA LYS A 156 0.93 -3.61 -3.87
C LYS A 156 -0.38 -3.25 -3.17
N ILE A 157 -0.55 -3.69 -1.93
CA ILE A 157 -1.71 -3.29 -1.10
C ILE A 157 -1.68 -1.79 -0.84
N GLY A 158 -0.51 -1.23 -0.52
CA GLY A 158 -0.34 0.21 -0.32
C GLY A 158 -0.57 1.02 -1.60
N GLU A 159 -0.08 0.53 -2.75
CA GLU A 159 -0.32 1.15 -4.06
C GLU A 159 -1.82 1.22 -4.38
N LEU A 160 -2.53 0.09 -4.25
CA LEU A 160 -3.97 0.03 -4.47
C LEU A 160 -4.75 0.94 -3.52
N TRP A 161 -4.43 0.90 -2.22
CA TRP A 161 -5.05 1.79 -1.23
C TRP A 161 -4.86 3.27 -1.57
N GLY A 162 -3.67 3.63 -2.09
CA GLY A 162 -3.39 4.99 -2.57
C GLY A 162 -4.27 5.42 -3.73
N GLN A 163 -4.55 4.54 -4.68
CA GLN A 163 -5.46 4.81 -5.80
C GLN A 163 -6.88 5.14 -5.32
N TYR A 164 -7.30 4.57 -4.19
CA TYR A 164 -8.59 4.83 -3.57
C TYR A 164 -8.59 5.94 -2.51
N GLY A 165 -7.54 6.78 -2.46
CA GLY A 165 -7.51 8.02 -1.66
C GLY A 165 -7.02 7.86 -0.23
N TRP A 166 -6.21 6.84 0.07
CA TRP A 166 -5.57 6.62 1.38
C TRP A 166 -6.60 6.56 2.52
N GLU A 167 -6.25 7.06 3.71
CA GLU A 167 -7.11 7.06 4.90
C GLU A 167 -8.38 7.90 4.75
N GLY A 168 -8.36 8.90 3.87
CA GLY A 168 -9.53 9.73 3.56
C GLY A 168 -10.50 9.06 2.59
N GLY A 169 -10.01 8.08 1.84
CA GLY A 169 -10.74 7.44 0.75
C GLY A 169 -11.73 6.36 1.18
N ALA A 170 -12.05 5.48 0.24
CA ALA A 170 -13.10 4.49 0.37
C ALA A 170 -12.86 3.45 1.48
N PHE A 171 -11.60 3.12 1.77
CA PHE A 171 -11.23 2.08 2.72
C PHE A 171 -11.04 2.60 4.16
N GLY A 172 -10.70 3.88 4.33
CA GLY A 172 -10.35 4.43 5.63
C GLY A 172 -8.96 3.98 6.09
N TYR A 173 -8.74 3.93 7.41
CA TYR A 173 -7.47 3.53 8.02
C TYR A 173 -7.25 2.01 7.99
N PRO A 174 -5.99 1.53 7.89
CA PRO A 174 -5.67 0.15 8.16
C PRO A 174 -5.99 -0.21 9.62
N THR A 175 -6.56 -1.38 9.84
CA THR A 175 -6.96 -1.91 11.16
C THR A 175 -6.23 -3.20 11.52
N SER A 176 -5.39 -3.70 10.62
CA SER A 176 -4.50 -4.83 10.84
C SER A 176 -3.17 -4.61 10.12
N ASP A 177 -2.16 -5.37 10.49
CA ASP A 177 -0.99 -5.58 9.65
C ASP A 177 -1.35 -6.51 8.49
N GLU A 178 -0.49 -6.65 7.49
CA GLU A 178 -0.62 -7.67 6.44
C GLU A 178 -0.64 -9.07 7.07
N GLN A 179 -1.53 -9.93 6.60
CA GLN A 179 -1.73 -11.32 7.03
C GLN A 179 -1.78 -12.23 5.82
N TRP A 180 -1.43 -13.50 6.00
CA TRP A 180 -1.55 -14.52 4.97
C TRP A 180 -2.91 -15.21 5.07
N ASP A 181 -3.58 -15.37 3.93
CA ASP A 181 -4.79 -16.16 3.77
C ASP A 181 -4.47 -17.44 3.01
N GLU A 182 -4.61 -18.57 3.72
CA GLU A 182 -4.30 -19.87 3.15
C GLU A 182 -5.33 -20.34 2.12
N SER A 183 -6.59 -19.93 2.28
CA SER A 183 -7.68 -20.31 1.39
C SER A 183 -7.55 -19.64 0.03
N TYR A 184 -7.18 -18.36 0.04
CA TYR A 184 -7.02 -17.55 -1.17
C TYR A 184 -5.57 -17.41 -1.62
N LYS A 185 -4.60 -18.04 -0.92
CA LYS A 185 -3.16 -17.93 -1.25
C LYS A 185 -2.73 -16.48 -1.48
N SER A 186 -3.21 -15.58 -0.64
CA SER A 186 -3.04 -14.13 -0.78
C SER A 186 -2.58 -13.49 0.52
N ILE A 187 -1.88 -12.37 0.42
CA ILE A 187 -1.66 -11.47 1.55
C ILE A 187 -2.82 -10.50 1.58
N TYR A 188 -3.36 -10.22 2.76
CA TYR A 188 -4.45 -9.27 2.92
C TYR A 188 -4.22 -8.32 4.09
N GLN A 189 -4.88 -7.17 4.06
CA GLN A 189 -4.92 -6.18 5.12
C GLN A 189 -6.33 -5.62 5.29
N ARG A 190 -6.79 -5.50 6.54
CA ARG A 190 -8.14 -5.00 6.88
C ARG A 190 -8.16 -3.49 7.04
N TYR A 191 -9.28 -2.88 6.70
CA TYR A 191 -9.49 -1.44 6.76
C TYR A 191 -10.77 -1.08 7.53
N SER A 192 -10.87 0.20 7.94
CA SER A 192 -11.86 0.66 8.91
C SER A 192 -13.25 0.94 8.36
N LYS A 193 -13.38 1.15 7.06
CA LYS A 193 -14.67 1.41 6.42
C LYS A 193 -15.23 0.13 5.80
N ASN A 194 -16.53 -0.11 6.00
CA ASN A 194 -17.32 -1.16 5.35
C ASN A 194 -16.76 -2.59 5.50
N ASN A 195 -15.96 -2.86 6.54
CA ASN A 195 -15.27 -4.14 6.72
C ASN A 195 -14.45 -4.59 5.51
N LEU A 196 -13.96 -3.63 4.72
CA LEU A 196 -13.21 -3.90 3.51
C LEU A 196 -11.82 -4.46 3.83
N VAL A 197 -11.38 -5.33 2.93
CA VAL A 197 -10.07 -5.98 2.95
C VAL A 197 -9.40 -5.74 1.62
N LEU A 198 -8.17 -5.21 1.64
CA LEU A 198 -7.31 -5.21 0.46
C LEU A 198 -6.44 -6.45 0.45
N PHE A 199 -6.20 -7.02 -0.73
CA PHE A 199 -5.35 -8.19 -0.87
C PHE A 199 -4.41 -8.10 -2.08
N TRP A 200 -3.36 -8.92 -2.01
CA TRP A 200 -2.43 -9.18 -3.09
C TRP A 200 -2.15 -10.68 -3.18
N SER A 201 -2.11 -11.21 -4.41
CA SER A 201 -1.75 -12.59 -4.70
C SER A 201 -0.68 -12.63 -5.81
N ALA A 202 0.27 -13.55 -5.67
CA ALA A 202 1.29 -13.81 -6.70
C ALA A 202 0.78 -14.62 -7.90
N GLY A 203 -0.52 -14.92 -7.95
CA GLY A 203 -1.12 -15.65 -9.08
C GLY A 203 -1.01 -17.16 -9.03
N ASN A 204 -0.73 -17.74 -7.88
CA ASN A 204 -0.54 -19.18 -7.74
C ASN A 204 -1.82 -19.89 -7.26
N GLY A 205 -2.93 -19.81 -8.00
CA GLY A 205 -4.03 -20.73 -7.82
C GLY A 205 -5.33 -20.23 -7.25
N VAL A 206 -5.62 -18.94 -7.38
CA VAL A 206 -7.01 -18.45 -7.24
C VAL A 206 -7.64 -18.47 -8.62
N GLU A 207 -8.76 -19.15 -8.80
CA GLU A 207 -9.53 -19.11 -10.05
C GLU A 207 -9.78 -17.64 -10.43
N GLY A 208 -9.50 -17.30 -11.70
CA GLY A 208 -9.72 -15.96 -12.26
C GLY A 208 -8.48 -15.07 -12.34
N CYS A 209 -7.41 -15.35 -11.60
CA CYS A 209 -6.16 -14.61 -11.67
C CYS A 209 -5.01 -15.52 -12.12
N THR A 210 -4.68 -15.48 -13.41
CA THR A 210 -3.58 -16.25 -13.99
C THR A 210 -2.20 -15.62 -13.82
N GLY A 211 -2.09 -14.58 -12.99
CA GLY A 211 -0.87 -13.85 -12.72
C GLY A 211 -0.95 -13.09 -11.39
N GLU A 212 -0.05 -12.14 -11.18
CA GLU A 212 -0.10 -11.26 -10.00
C GLU A 212 -1.41 -10.47 -9.98
N CYS A 213 -2.11 -10.49 -8.87
CA CYS A 213 -3.37 -9.78 -8.68
C CYS A 213 -3.38 -8.92 -7.43
N VAL A 214 -4.05 -7.81 -7.53
CA VAL A 214 -4.46 -6.98 -6.40
C VAL A 214 -5.97 -6.86 -6.41
N GLY A 215 -6.56 -6.59 -5.26
CA GLY A 215 -8.00 -6.41 -5.21
C GLY A 215 -8.50 -6.11 -3.81
N TYR A 216 -9.82 -6.15 -3.68
CA TYR A 216 -10.47 -5.95 -2.40
C TYR A 216 -11.67 -6.88 -2.25
N SER A 217 -12.00 -7.19 -1.01
CA SER A 217 -13.21 -7.91 -0.66
C SER A 217 -13.90 -7.27 0.52
N GLY A 218 -15.21 -7.48 0.62
CA GLY A 218 -16.03 -7.05 1.73
C GLY A 218 -17.06 -8.08 2.08
N THR A 219 -17.31 -8.28 3.39
CA THR A 219 -18.45 -9.05 3.85
C THR A 219 -19.65 -8.15 3.96
N THR A 220 -20.79 -8.65 3.55
CA THR A 220 -22.03 -7.90 3.54
C THR A 220 -22.84 -8.19 4.80
N GLY A 221 -23.47 -7.15 5.35
CA GLY A 221 -24.51 -7.33 6.36
C GLY A 221 -25.92 -7.48 5.74
N THR A 222 -26.00 -7.78 4.43
CA THR A 222 -27.26 -7.86 3.70
C THR A 222 -27.69 -9.31 3.48
N ASP A 223 -29.00 -9.53 3.29
CA ASP A 223 -29.54 -10.84 2.93
C ASP A 223 -29.24 -11.24 1.47
N TRP A 224 -28.61 -10.36 0.68
CA TRP A 224 -28.36 -10.59 -0.75
C TRP A 224 -27.05 -11.31 -1.00
N PHE A 225 -25.95 -10.78 -0.46
CA PHE A 225 -24.60 -11.32 -0.68
C PHE A 225 -23.89 -11.49 0.65
N ARG A 226 -23.22 -12.60 0.82
CA ARG A 226 -22.34 -12.86 1.98
C ARG A 226 -20.97 -12.22 1.81
N GLU A 227 -20.49 -12.10 0.56
CA GLU A 227 -19.18 -11.55 0.22
C GLU A 227 -19.23 -10.96 -1.19
N LEU A 228 -18.48 -9.89 -1.40
CA LEU A 228 -18.07 -9.39 -2.70
C LEU A 228 -16.54 -9.40 -2.74
N ARG A 229 -15.98 -9.89 -3.84
CA ARG A 229 -14.54 -9.87 -4.11
C ARG A 229 -14.31 -9.23 -5.48
N VAL A 230 -13.43 -8.23 -5.54
CA VAL A 230 -13.00 -7.59 -6.79
C VAL A 230 -11.52 -7.88 -6.97
N GLU A 231 -11.17 -8.45 -8.10
CA GLU A 231 -9.81 -8.84 -8.47
C GLU A 231 -9.38 -8.05 -9.71
N ILE A 232 -8.17 -7.49 -9.66
CA ILE A 232 -7.58 -6.70 -10.74
C ILE A 232 -6.26 -7.38 -11.10
N PRO A 233 -6.15 -8.05 -12.26
CA PRO A 233 -4.89 -8.60 -12.75
C PRO A 233 -3.87 -7.47 -12.89
N TYR A 234 -2.70 -7.62 -12.26
CA TYR A 234 -1.72 -6.56 -12.17
C TYR A 234 -1.21 -6.12 -13.56
N GLY A 235 -1.19 -4.81 -13.79
CA GLY A 235 -0.77 -4.23 -15.07
C GLY A 235 -1.85 -4.19 -16.15
N THR A 236 -3.11 -4.52 -15.80
CA THR A 236 -4.26 -4.39 -16.70
C THR A 236 -5.32 -3.45 -16.09
N SER A 237 -6.28 -3.02 -16.91
CA SER A 237 -7.52 -2.37 -16.48
C SER A 237 -8.66 -3.37 -16.29
N ASN A 238 -8.44 -4.65 -16.56
CA ASN A 238 -9.46 -5.68 -16.45
C ASN A 238 -9.86 -5.90 -14.99
N VAL A 239 -11.14 -6.16 -14.75
CA VAL A 239 -11.71 -6.40 -13.44
C VAL A 239 -12.49 -7.72 -13.46
N VAL A 240 -12.27 -8.57 -12.47
CA VAL A 240 -13.12 -9.72 -12.16
C VAL A 240 -13.89 -9.42 -10.89
N VAL A 241 -15.20 -9.47 -10.96
CA VAL A 241 -16.08 -9.30 -9.80
C VAL A 241 -16.71 -10.64 -9.45
N ARG A 242 -16.43 -11.15 -8.24
CA ARG A 242 -17.07 -12.34 -7.70
C ARG A 242 -18.04 -11.94 -6.61
N ALA A 243 -19.32 -12.06 -6.90
CA ALA A 243 -20.36 -11.85 -5.93
C ALA A 243 -20.86 -13.19 -5.40
N PHE A 244 -20.80 -13.40 -4.09
CA PHE A 244 -21.23 -14.61 -3.42
C PHE A 244 -22.60 -14.42 -2.80
N PRO A 245 -23.70 -14.79 -3.48
CA PRO A 245 -25.05 -14.62 -2.95
C PRO A 245 -25.28 -15.48 -1.71
N THR A 246 -26.18 -15.02 -0.85
CA THR A 246 -26.85 -15.86 0.13
C THR A 246 -27.90 -16.73 -0.58
N GLU A 247 -28.48 -17.71 0.10
CA GLU A 247 -29.62 -18.46 -0.45
C GLU A 247 -30.82 -17.53 -0.78
N ALA A 248 -31.11 -16.58 0.10
CA ALA A 248 -32.10 -15.53 -0.14
C ALA A 248 -31.71 -14.62 -1.31
N GLY A 249 -30.40 -14.30 -1.42
CA GLY A 249 -29.85 -13.48 -2.50
C GLY A 249 -30.04 -14.08 -3.88
N PHE A 250 -29.81 -15.38 -4.05
CA PHE A 250 -30.12 -16.08 -5.30
C PHE A 250 -31.59 -15.96 -5.69
N ILE A 251 -32.49 -16.16 -4.72
CA ILE A 251 -33.95 -16.08 -4.94
C ILE A 251 -34.37 -14.64 -5.27
N ASN A 252 -33.90 -13.67 -4.50
CA ASN A 252 -34.26 -12.27 -4.65
C ASN A 252 -33.73 -11.68 -5.97
N ALA A 253 -32.51 -12.03 -6.36
CA ALA A 253 -31.90 -11.54 -7.59
C ALA A 253 -32.70 -11.89 -8.85
N ARG A 254 -33.42 -13.03 -8.87
CA ARG A 254 -34.28 -13.45 -10.01
C ARG A 254 -35.46 -12.50 -10.24
N THR A 255 -35.98 -11.90 -9.19
CA THR A 255 -37.14 -11.02 -9.25
C THR A 255 -36.79 -9.55 -9.29
N ASP A 256 -35.62 -9.20 -8.75
CA ASP A 256 -35.12 -7.83 -8.68
C ASP A 256 -33.59 -7.83 -8.87
N PHE A 257 -33.12 -8.13 -10.09
CA PHE A 257 -31.68 -8.09 -10.35
C PHE A 257 -31.11 -6.66 -10.36
N GLN A 258 -31.91 -5.62 -10.58
CA GLN A 258 -31.46 -4.24 -10.42
C GLN A 258 -31.18 -3.91 -8.93
N GLY A 259 -32.06 -4.32 -8.03
CA GLY A 259 -31.84 -4.17 -6.59
C GLY A 259 -30.61 -4.93 -6.12
N GLY A 260 -30.42 -6.18 -6.56
CA GLY A 260 -29.23 -6.96 -6.26
C GLY A 260 -27.95 -6.33 -6.80
N TRP A 261 -27.96 -5.77 -8.01
CA TRP A 261 -26.84 -5.01 -8.56
C TRP A 261 -26.45 -3.81 -7.69
N TYR A 262 -27.43 -3.02 -7.24
CA TYR A 262 -27.17 -1.91 -6.32
C TYR A 262 -26.64 -2.38 -4.98
N GLN A 263 -27.16 -3.47 -4.44
CA GLN A 263 -26.67 -4.07 -3.20
C GLN A 263 -25.21 -4.52 -3.34
N MET A 264 -24.85 -5.16 -4.43
CA MET A 264 -23.47 -5.58 -4.71
C MET A 264 -22.51 -4.40 -4.66
N TRP A 265 -22.82 -3.31 -5.37
CA TRP A 265 -21.93 -2.13 -5.43
C TRP A 265 -21.99 -1.22 -4.20
N SER A 266 -22.98 -1.36 -3.34
CA SER A 266 -23.01 -0.62 -2.07
C SER A 266 -21.95 -1.09 -1.06
N LEU A 267 -21.35 -2.24 -1.29
CA LEU A 267 -20.42 -2.89 -0.38
C LEU A 267 -18.96 -2.49 -0.61
N ALA A 268 -18.63 -2.18 -1.84
CA ALA A 268 -17.27 -1.83 -2.22
C ALA A 268 -17.27 -0.66 -3.21
N PRO A 269 -16.23 0.18 -3.20
CA PRO A 269 -16.11 1.24 -4.19
C PRO A 269 -16.02 0.62 -5.59
N TYR A 270 -16.76 1.19 -6.53
CA TYR A 270 -16.66 0.82 -7.93
C TYR A 270 -15.25 1.11 -8.44
N PRO A 271 -14.59 0.21 -9.18
CA PRO A 271 -13.29 0.50 -9.77
C PRO A 271 -13.38 1.74 -10.66
N ASN A 272 -12.53 2.74 -10.39
CA ASN A 272 -12.61 4.06 -11.04
C ASN A 272 -12.25 4.05 -12.52
N ASP A 273 -11.65 2.98 -13.01
CA ASP A 273 -11.14 2.80 -14.37
C ASP A 273 -12.03 1.92 -15.26
N VAL A 274 -13.14 1.41 -14.75
CA VAL A 274 -14.12 0.65 -15.53
C VAL A 274 -14.94 1.59 -16.42
N SER A 275 -14.85 1.40 -17.73
CA SER A 275 -15.61 2.16 -18.71
C SER A 275 -17.10 1.86 -18.66
N GLN A 276 -17.93 2.73 -19.28
CA GLN A 276 -19.38 2.50 -19.35
C GLN A 276 -19.74 1.18 -20.07
N THR A 277 -18.98 0.81 -21.11
CA THR A 277 -19.19 -0.44 -21.85
C THR A 277 -18.89 -1.66 -20.98
N GLU A 278 -17.77 -1.63 -20.24
CA GLU A 278 -17.42 -2.68 -19.28
C GLU A 278 -18.45 -2.77 -18.15
N HIS A 279 -18.93 -1.63 -17.66
CA HIS A 279 -19.99 -1.60 -16.66
C HIS A 279 -21.28 -2.25 -17.18
N ASN A 280 -21.68 -1.96 -18.41
CA ASN A 280 -22.84 -2.57 -19.03
C ASN A 280 -22.67 -4.09 -19.14
N SER A 281 -21.53 -4.55 -19.62
CA SER A 281 -21.21 -5.98 -19.73
C SER A 281 -21.24 -6.68 -18.36
N LEU A 282 -20.63 -6.09 -17.32
CA LEU A 282 -20.71 -6.65 -15.96
C LEU A 282 -22.16 -6.74 -15.45
N TYR A 283 -22.98 -5.73 -15.73
CA TYR A 283 -24.40 -5.75 -15.36
C TYR A 283 -25.18 -6.83 -16.11
N GLU A 284 -24.91 -7.04 -17.37
CA GLU A 284 -25.55 -8.07 -18.22
C GLU A 284 -25.17 -9.46 -17.76
N GLN A 285 -23.88 -9.71 -17.46
CA GLN A 285 -23.42 -10.96 -16.85
C GLN A 285 -24.12 -11.21 -15.50
N TYR A 286 -24.18 -10.19 -14.64
CA TYR A 286 -24.91 -10.28 -13.39
C TYR A 286 -26.38 -10.64 -13.60
N ALA A 287 -27.09 -9.96 -14.51
CA ALA A 287 -28.49 -10.22 -14.81
C ALA A 287 -28.73 -11.63 -15.37
N CYS A 288 -27.79 -12.15 -16.18
CA CYS A 288 -27.79 -13.52 -16.65
C CYS A 288 -27.71 -14.51 -15.48
N HIS A 289 -26.68 -14.38 -14.63
CA HIS A 289 -26.53 -15.22 -13.45
C HIS A 289 -27.75 -15.15 -12.53
N ALA A 290 -28.25 -13.96 -12.25
CA ALA A 290 -29.41 -13.75 -11.40
C ALA A 290 -30.67 -14.42 -11.98
N LYS A 291 -30.90 -14.29 -13.29
CA LYS A 291 -32.10 -14.83 -13.97
C LYS A 291 -32.12 -16.35 -14.06
N PHE A 292 -30.95 -16.95 -14.31
CA PHE A 292 -30.85 -18.39 -14.61
C PHE A 292 -30.30 -19.21 -13.44
N ALA A 293 -30.06 -18.64 -12.28
CA ALA A 293 -29.66 -19.36 -11.08
C ALA A 293 -30.79 -20.27 -10.60
N ASP A 294 -30.70 -21.55 -10.88
CA ASP A 294 -31.60 -22.59 -10.39
C ASP A 294 -30.91 -23.48 -9.37
N GLN A 295 -31.59 -23.72 -8.25
CA GLN A 295 -31.10 -24.60 -7.22
C GLN A 295 -31.23 -26.05 -7.68
N LEU A 296 -30.10 -26.76 -7.77
CA LEU A 296 -30.05 -28.19 -8.14
C LEU A 296 -30.26 -29.09 -6.91
N LEU A 297 -29.56 -28.75 -5.81
CA LEU A 297 -29.69 -29.35 -4.49
C LEU A 297 -29.55 -28.24 -3.43
N PRO A 298 -29.93 -28.44 -2.17
CA PRO A 298 -29.72 -27.45 -1.14
C PRO A 298 -28.27 -27.01 -1.07
N GLY A 299 -27.99 -25.72 -1.35
CA GLY A 299 -26.65 -25.12 -1.42
C GLY A 299 -25.91 -25.30 -2.75
N GLU A 300 -26.48 -25.99 -3.75
CA GLU A 300 -25.91 -26.14 -5.09
C GLU A 300 -26.75 -25.40 -6.13
N TRP A 301 -26.12 -24.52 -6.90
CA TRP A 301 -26.73 -23.71 -7.95
C TRP A 301 -26.11 -24.01 -9.31
N ASN A 302 -26.91 -24.04 -10.35
CA ASN A 302 -26.45 -24.31 -11.72
C ASN A 302 -25.55 -23.20 -12.30
N THR A 303 -25.51 -22.04 -11.69
CA THR A 303 -24.62 -20.90 -12.02
C THR A 303 -23.42 -20.82 -11.09
N GLY A 304 -23.14 -21.88 -10.31
CA GLY A 304 -22.05 -21.92 -9.35
C GLY A 304 -22.37 -21.27 -8.00
N VAL A 305 -21.36 -21.19 -7.14
CA VAL A 305 -21.46 -20.62 -5.78
C VAL A 305 -21.31 -19.08 -5.76
N SER A 306 -20.84 -18.50 -6.86
CA SER A 306 -20.65 -17.07 -7.08
C SER A 306 -21.16 -16.66 -8.45
N PHE A 307 -21.46 -15.38 -8.60
CA PHE A 307 -21.61 -14.74 -9.90
C PHE A 307 -20.26 -14.13 -10.27
N ASP A 308 -19.60 -14.71 -11.24
CA ASP A 308 -18.29 -14.27 -11.72
C ASP A 308 -18.48 -13.38 -12.93
N LEU A 309 -18.10 -12.11 -12.81
CA LEU A 309 -18.31 -11.07 -13.81
C LEU A 309 -16.96 -10.52 -14.27
N GLU A 310 -16.74 -10.49 -15.57
CA GLU A 310 -15.44 -10.15 -16.18
C GLU A 310 -15.57 -8.92 -17.08
N SER A 311 -14.82 -7.84 -16.78
CA SER A 311 -14.98 -6.55 -17.47
C SER A 311 -14.59 -6.56 -18.95
N TRP A 312 -13.77 -7.51 -19.39
CA TRP A 312 -13.31 -7.60 -20.78
C TRP A 312 -14.30 -8.31 -21.72
N ARG A 313 -15.40 -8.86 -21.21
CA ARG A 313 -16.43 -9.45 -22.05
C ARG A 313 -17.21 -8.38 -22.80
N SER A 314 -17.72 -8.75 -23.97
CA SER A 314 -18.49 -7.84 -24.80
C SER A 314 -19.83 -7.43 -24.17
N ASP A 315 -20.22 -6.17 -24.37
CA ASP A 315 -21.60 -5.70 -24.13
C ASP A 315 -22.50 -6.25 -25.24
N ILE A 316 -23.37 -7.21 -24.91
CA ILE A 316 -24.27 -7.88 -25.88
C ILE A 316 -25.72 -7.41 -25.79
N GLY A 317 -26.03 -6.56 -24.82
CA GLY A 317 -27.37 -6.06 -24.53
C GLY A 317 -28.22 -6.99 -23.67
N MET A 318 -29.06 -6.41 -22.82
CA MET A 318 -29.89 -7.12 -21.84
C MET A 318 -30.83 -8.17 -22.44
N GLU A 319 -31.29 -7.99 -23.69
CA GLU A 319 -32.15 -8.95 -24.38
C GLU A 319 -31.42 -10.27 -24.62
N ASP A 320 -30.19 -10.21 -25.17
CA ASP A 320 -29.36 -11.38 -25.43
C ASP A 320 -28.83 -11.99 -24.13
N ALA A 321 -28.34 -11.16 -23.20
CA ALA A 321 -27.81 -11.61 -21.91
C ALA A 321 -28.86 -12.38 -21.09
N THR A 322 -30.12 -12.01 -21.17
CA THR A 322 -31.21 -12.67 -20.45
C THR A 322 -32.05 -13.64 -21.31
N SER A 323 -31.58 -13.99 -22.50
CA SER A 323 -32.21 -14.97 -23.38
C SER A 323 -31.88 -16.41 -22.97
N LEU A 324 -32.90 -17.26 -22.79
CA LEU A 324 -32.69 -18.68 -22.49
C LEU A 324 -31.88 -19.40 -23.57
N THR A 325 -32.10 -19.06 -24.84
CA THR A 325 -31.38 -19.66 -25.97
C THR A 325 -29.91 -19.32 -25.92
N LYS A 326 -29.56 -18.07 -25.58
CA LYS A 326 -28.19 -17.62 -25.41
C LYS A 326 -27.55 -18.24 -24.16
N PHE A 327 -28.26 -18.26 -23.03
CA PHE A 327 -27.80 -18.92 -21.80
C PHE A 327 -27.37 -20.37 -22.06
N LEU A 328 -28.13 -21.15 -22.80
CA LEU A 328 -27.78 -22.53 -23.12
C LEU A 328 -26.50 -22.67 -23.99
N SER A 329 -26.07 -21.60 -24.62
CA SER A 329 -24.84 -21.58 -25.42
C SER A 329 -23.61 -21.04 -24.68
N HIS A 330 -23.77 -20.08 -23.78
CA HIS A 330 -22.64 -19.38 -23.14
C HIS A 330 -22.63 -19.44 -21.61
N HIS A 331 -23.71 -19.95 -20.96
CA HIS A 331 -23.80 -20.10 -19.49
C HIS A 331 -23.42 -18.84 -18.68
N CYS A 332 -23.81 -17.66 -19.19
CA CYS A 332 -23.42 -16.33 -18.70
C CYS A 332 -21.94 -15.93 -18.94
N GLU A 333 -21.21 -16.69 -19.72
CA GLU A 333 -19.81 -16.45 -20.07
C GLU A 333 -19.69 -16.34 -21.61
N TRP A 334 -19.90 -15.16 -22.18
CA TRP A 334 -19.71 -14.90 -23.61
C TRP A 334 -18.38 -14.16 -23.89
N ASP A 335 -17.86 -14.33 -25.08
CA ASP A 335 -16.60 -13.70 -25.55
C ASP A 335 -16.75 -12.19 -25.78
#